data_ca4b300853a244178adb355395698107
#
_entry.id   ca4b300853a244178adb355395698107
#
_cell.length_a   1.000
_cell.length_b   1.000
_cell.length_c   1.000
_cell.angle_alpha   90.00
_cell.angle_beta   90.00
_cell.angle_gamma   90.00
#
_symmetry.space_group_name_H-M   'P 1'
#
loop_
_entity.id
_entity.type
_entity.pdbx_description
1 polymer ?
#
loop_
_entity_poly.entity_id
_entity_poly.type
_entity_poly.pdbx_seq_one_letter_code
_entity_poly.pdbx_strand_id
1 'polypeptide(L)'
;ELKRFKFVYKKGNLNQAASSVFCLYKHDELKNTVDNLFTDGTMVKLKDEYNSEEAINALEEKVNKHPLKHQLVSNIEIAKELLKEEKDFSDRTFTLTQYGNTHEKARNQLGMSRYGTDLQSTGIVGRPGQVFKVFVEAEDGAPLPQIVFSQQEGRFGHWKQEYQLKKGLNVITVPEIYNDSWSQKPIKGGPVYLMNRYTPQQQGKAPVVRIEGGEEFPLYNSGDDKAEFLEKLKAYKAKLDKDPANTVDVYEFNTTRFMYTGTAKAAYQVYVNEGVDVEESVQVWNTRIQDAFELSGLKDDPSDPTNDSTNVRTSIRLMQPYGAAYAASDHIGVQRHIQEIILRTDQDSINSILWGMMHEVGHQLDIATREWGEITNNMYSNNAYVNDGAGDRAAYSKIHNLLAPDDSSVNFNNLDGTIQLGMFWQLQLKKDTYWAELDSLYRKK
;
A
#
# COMPACT_ATOMS: atom_id res chain seq x y z
N GLU A 1 -41.63 -16.95 3.07
CA GLU A 1 -42.85 -16.16 3.32
C GLU A 1 -42.60 -14.69 2.93
N LEU A 2 -43.38 -14.17 2.01
CA LEU A 2 -43.25 -12.80 1.48
C LEU A 2 -44.00 -11.87 2.45
N LYS A 3 -43.27 -11.01 3.17
CA LYS A 3 -43.89 -9.95 3.97
C LYS A 3 -43.88 -8.64 3.22
N ARG A 4 -45.04 -8.06 2.97
CA ARG A 4 -45.20 -6.73 2.37
C ARG A 4 -45.38 -5.70 3.46
N PHE A 5 -44.57 -4.64 3.44
CA PHE A 5 -44.71 -3.51 4.34
C PHE A 5 -45.09 -2.26 3.55
N LYS A 6 -46.04 -1.51 4.09
CA LYS A 6 -46.43 -0.20 3.55
C LYS A 6 -46.00 0.87 4.54
N PHE A 7 -45.08 1.72 4.11
CA PHE A 7 -44.68 2.89 4.89
C PHE A 7 -45.55 4.09 4.50
N VAL A 8 -46.17 4.72 5.50
CA VAL A 8 -46.94 5.96 5.32
C VAL A 8 -46.18 7.08 6.03
N TYR A 9 -45.71 8.05 5.25
CA TYR A 9 -45.04 9.22 5.80
C TYR A 9 -46.07 10.39 5.86
N LYS A 10 -46.25 10.98 7.05
CA LYS A 10 -47.07 12.18 7.26
C LYS A 10 -46.18 13.39 7.48
N LYS A 11 -46.23 14.37 6.58
CA LYS A 11 -45.62 15.69 6.76
C LYS A 11 -46.72 16.73 6.70
N GLY A 12 -47.07 17.30 7.83
CA GLY A 12 -48.14 18.30 7.92
C GLY A 12 -49.54 17.73 7.56
N ASN A 13 -50.37 18.55 6.93
CA ASN A 13 -51.72 18.18 6.54
C ASN A 13 -51.84 17.47 5.17
N LEU A 14 -50.76 17.14 4.54
CA LEU A 14 -50.70 16.42 3.26
C LEU A 14 -50.33 14.95 3.48
N ASN A 15 -51.28 14.07 3.21
CA ASN A 15 -51.06 12.62 3.15
C ASN A 15 -50.39 12.30 1.81
N GLN A 16 -49.07 12.26 1.75
CA GLN A 16 -48.35 11.64 0.62
C GLN A 16 -48.15 10.15 0.95
N ALA A 17 -48.89 9.30 0.25
CA ALA A 17 -48.68 7.87 0.26
C ALA A 17 -47.54 7.55 -0.74
N ALA A 18 -46.30 7.39 -0.25
CA ALA A 18 -45.25 6.73 -1.00
C ALA A 18 -45.40 5.23 -0.76
N SER A 19 -45.93 4.50 -1.73
CA SER A 19 -45.92 3.03 -1.67
C SER A 19 -44.66 2.48 -2.25
N SER A 20 -43.61 2.33 -1.43
CA SER A 20 -42.49 1.45 -1.74
C SER A 20 -42.80 0.08 -1.17
N VAL A 21 -42.96 -0.93 -2.01
CA VAL A 21 -43.14 -2.31 -1.56
C VAL A 21 -41.73 -2.87 -1.34
N PHE A 22 -41.31 -2.97 -0.08
CA PHE A 22 -40.10 -3.73 0.29
C PHE A 22 -40.47 -5.18 0.51
N CYS A 23 -39.91 -6.06 -0.30
CA CYS A 23 -39.99 -7.51 -0.08
C CYS A 23 -38.83 -7.94 0.82
N LEU A 24 -39.09 -8.24 2.07
CA LEU A 24 -38.11 -8.85 2.97
C LEU A 24 -38.28 -10.37 2.94
N TYR A 25 -37.28 -11.05 2.38
CA TYR A 25 -37.18 -12.50 2.46
C TYR A 25 -36.46 -12.87 3.76
N LYS A 26 -37.19 -13.38 4.77
CA LYS A 26 -36.62 -13.75 6.05
C LYS A 26 -35.89 -15.10 6.04
N HIS A 27 -36.28 -15.98 5.12
CA HIS A 27 -35.65 -17.27 4.86
C HIS A 27 -35.86 -17.59 3.38
N ASP A 28 -34.79 -17.59 2.62
CA ASP A 28 -34.79 -17.92 1.22
C ASP A 28 -33.86 -19.12 1.03
N GLU A 29 -34.46 -20.31 0.99
CA GLU A 29 -33.74 -21.58 0.84
C GLU A 29 -32.94 -21.61 -0.45
N LEU A 30 -33.50 -21.07 -1.56
CA LEU A 30 -32.81 -21.01 -2.82
C LEU A 30 -31.61 -20.08 -2.76
N LYS A 31 -31.77 -18.90 -2.16
CA LYS A 31 -30.66 -17.97 -1.96
C LYS A 31 -29.55 -18.61 -1.12
N ASN A 32 -29.92 -19.24 -0.01
CA ASN A 32 -28.95 -19.95 0.84
C ASN A 32 -28.23 -21.07 0.07
N THR A 33 -28.93 -21.82 -0.77
CA THR A 33 -28.33 -22.86 -1.61
C THR A 33 -27.36 -22.26 -2.59
N VAL A 34 -27.74 -21.20 -3.31
CA VAL A 34 -26.90 -20.54 -4.32
C VAL A 34 -25.69 -19.85 -3.69
N ASP A 35 -25.85 -19.25 -2.52
CA ASP A 35 -24.73 -18.63 -1.77
C ASP A 35 -23.74 -19.69 -1.24
N ASN A 36 -24.19 -20.95 -1.08
CA ASN A 36 -23.39 -22.06 -0.55
C ASN A 36 -22.98 -23.10 -1.61
N LEU A 37 -22.99 -22.77 -2.89
CA LEU A 37 -22.57 -23.67 -3.98
C LEU A 37 -21.10 -24.05 -3.90
N PHE A 38 -20.26 -23.15 -3.40
CA PHE A 38 -18.79 -23.26 -3.42
C PHE A 38 -18.25 -23.78 -2.09
N THR A 39 -17.05 -24.34 -2.14
CA THR A 39 -16.35 -24.86 -0.96
C THR A 39 -15.97 -23.74 0.01
N ASP A 40 -15.67 -22.55 -0.51
CA ASP A 40 -15.33 -21.35 0.27
C ASP A 40 -15.67 -20.05 -0.51
N GLY A 41 -15.42 -18.91 0.10
CA GLY A 41 -15.72 -17.60 -0.46
C GLY A 41 -14.83 -17.18 -1.65
N THR A 42 -13.74 -17.90 -1.94
CA THR A 42 -12.92 -17.65 -3.15
C THR A 42 -13.59 -18.18 -4.41
N MET A 43 -14.59 -19.03 -4.26
CA MET A 43 -15.39 -19.61 -5.35
C MET A 43 -14.52 -20.27 -6.45
N VAL A 44 -13.47 -20.96 -6.04
CA VAL A 44 -12.60 -21.70 -6.97
C VAL A 44 -13.05 -23.15 -7.19
N LYS A 45 -13.89 -23.68 -6.32
CA LYS A 45 -14.35 -25.05 -6.38
C LYS A 45 -15.80 -25.19 -5.92
N LEU A 46 -16.59 -25.96 -6.68
CA LEU A 46 -17.94 -26.36 -6.28
C LEU A 46 -17.89 -27.42 -5.18
N LYS A 47 -18.90 -27.45 -4.33
CA LYS A 47 -19.16 -28.60 -3.45
C LYS A 47 -19.55 -29.82 -4.28
N ASP A 48 -19.21 -31.01 -3.81
CA ASP A 48 -19.39 -32.24 -4.53
C ASP A 48 -20.87 -32.47 -4.97
N GLU A 49 -21.81 -32.05 -4.14
CA GLU A 49 -23.25 -32.15 -4.42
C GLU A 49 -23.75 -31.27 -5.58
N TYR A 50 -22.97 -30.23 -5.95
CA TYR A 50 -23.29 -29.29 -7.02
C TYR A 50 -22.30 -29.39 -8.21
N ASN A 51 -21.39 -30.34 -8.18
CA ASN A 51 -20.33 -30.48 -9.19
C ASN A 51 -20.81 -31.29 -10.42
N SER A 52 -21.98 -30.89 -10.95
CA SER A 52 -22.49 -31.45 -12.22
C SER A 52 -23.34 -30.44 -12.98
N GLU A 53 -23.39 -30.56 -14.31
CA GLU A 53 -24.22 -29.70 -15.16
C GLU A 53 -25.71 -29.84 -14.82
N GLU A 54 -26.19 -31.05 -14.50
CA GLU A 54 -27.58 -31.28 -14.15
C GLU A 54 -27.97 -30.53 -12.87
N ALA A 55 -27.12 -30.57 -11.83
CA ALA A 55 -27.38 -29.90 -10.58
C ALA A 55 -27.44 -28.38 -10.76
N ILE A 56 -26.49 -27.80 -11.50
CA ILE A 56 -26.44 -26.37 -11.76
C ILE A 56 -27.59 -25.89 -12.66
N ASN A 57 -27.93 -26.64 -13.71
CA ASN A 57 -29.07 -26.30 -14.59
C ASN A 57 -30.41 -26.35 -13.83
N ALA A 58 -30.59 -27.32 -12.93
CA ALA A 58 -31.79 -27.40 -12.09
C ALA A 58 -31.91 -26.20 -11.13
N LEU A 59 -30.79 -25.71 -10.62
CA LEU A 59 -30.76 -24.47 -9.80
C LEU A 59 -31.02 -23.22 -10.64
N GLU A 60 -30.44 -23.15 -11.83
CA GLU A 60 -30.65 -22.03 -12.76
C GLU A 60 -32.13 -21.86 -13.12
N GLU A 61 -32.84 -22.93 -13.39
CA GLU A 61 -34.28 -22.88 -13.66
C GLU A 61 -35.06 -22.25 -12.49
N LYS A 62 -34.70 -22.60 -11.25
CA LYS A 62 -35.30 -22.02 -10.05
C LYS A 62 -34.92 -20.54 -9.88
N VAL A 63 -33.62 -20.21 -10.07
CA VAL A 63 -33.11 -18.82 -10.02
C VAL A 63 -33.81 -17.94 -11.06
N ASN A 64 -34.00 -18.43 -12.28
CA ASN A 64 -34.65 -17.67 -13.34
C ASN A 64 -36.11 -17.27 -13.03
N LYS A 65 -36.77 -18.01 -12.16
CA LYS A 65 -38.14 -17.76 -11.70
C LYS A 65 -38.16 -16.97 -10.36
N HIS A 66 -37.00 -16.71 -9.78
CA HIS A 66 -36.89 -16.12 -8.44
C HIS A 66 -36.92 -14.58 -8.49
N PRO A 67 -37.62 -13.90 -7.56
CA PRO A 67 -37.67 -12.44 -7.52
C PRO A 67 -36.29 -11.76 -7.35
N LEU A 68 -35.35 -12.43 -6.71
CA LEU A 68 -33.98 -11.96 -6.50
C LEU A 68 -32.99 -12.49 -7.57
N LYS A 69 -33.46 -12.90 -8.72
CA LYS A 69 -32.65 -13.44 -9.82
C LYS A 69 -31.38 -12.66 -10.05
N HIS A 70 -31.47 -11.32 -10.08
CA HIS A 70 -30.35 -10.43 -10.35
C HIS A 70 -29.21 -10.51 -9.32
N GLN A 71 -29.50 -11.03 -8.11
CA GLN A 71 -28.50 -11.27 -7.06
C GLN A 71 -27.90 -12.67 -7.10
N LEU A 72 -28.59 -13.62 -7.71
CA LEU A 72 -28.25 -15.05 -7.67
C LEU A 72 -27.58 -15.54 -8.96
N VAL A 73 -27.86 -14.87 -10.07
CA VAL A 73 -27.41 -15.32 -11.41
C VAL A 73 -25.88 -15.39 -11.51
N SER A 74 -25.16 -14.47 -10.90
CA SER A 74 -23.69 -14.43 -10.96
C SER A 74 -23.04 -15.69 -10.38
N ASN A 75 -23.58 -16.23 -9.27
CA ASN A 75 -23.06 -17.47 -8.68
C ASN A 75 -23.32 -18.67 -9.58
N ILE A 76 -24.46 -18.71 -10.26
CA ILE A 76 -24.75 -19.77 -11.27
C ILE A 76 -23.81 -19.67 -12.48
N GLU A 77 -23.55 -18.46 -12.96
CA GLU A 77 -22.61 -18.25 -14.08
C GLU A 77 -21.19 -18.71 -13.71
N ILE A 78 -20.70 -18.35 -12.51
CA ILE A 78 -19.39 -18.81 -12.01
C ILE A 78 -19.36 -20.33 -11.88
N ALA A 79 -20.42 -20.95 -11.33
CA ALA A 79 -20.52 -22.40 -11.23
C ALA A 79 -20.45 -23.08 -12.62
N LYS A 80 -21.14 -22.55 -13.61
CA LYS A 80 -21.06 -23.04 -15.00
C LYS A 80 -19.68 -22.89 -15.64
N GLU A 81 -18.98 -21.80 -15.34
CA GLU A 81 -17.59 -21.59 -15.80
C GLU A 81 -16.65 -22.64 -15.22
N LEU A 82 -16.77 -22.95 -13.92
CA LEU A 82 -15.95 -23.96 -13.26
C LEU A 82 -16.20 -25.40 -13.79
N LEU A 83 -17.43 -25.69 -14.23
CA LEU A 83 -17.75 -26.99 -14.83
C LEU A 83 -17.19 -27.19 -16.25
N LYS A 84 -16.91 -26.10 -16.98
CA LYS A 84 -16.41 -26.15 -18.36
C LYS A 84 -14.93 -26.46 -18.45
N GLU A 85 -14.14 -25.91 -17.51
CA GLU A 85 -12.69 -25.94 -17.57
C GLU A 85 -12.11 -25.86 -16.17
N GLU A 86 -11.14 -26.73 -15.88
CA GLU A 86 -10.31 -26.59 -14.67
C GLU A 86 -9.35 -25.40 -14.85
N LYS A 87 -9.51 -24.40 -14.01
CA LYS A 87 -8.68 -23.18 -14.04
C LYS A 87 -7.74 -23.15 -12.84
N ASP A 88 -6.49 -22.80 -13.10
CA ASP A 88 -5.56 -22.41 -12.04
C ASP A 88 -5.78 -20.93 -11.70
N PHE A 89 -6.07 -20.67 -10.42
CA PHE A 89 -6.28 -19.33 -9.89
C PHE A 89 -5.15 -18.87 -8.97
N SER A 90 -4.05 -19.63 -8.89
CA SER A 90 -2.97 -19.37 -7.93
C SER A 90 -2.37 -17.98 -8.09
N ASP A 91 -2.09 -17.56 -9.33
CA ASP A 91 -1.49 -16.25 -9.63
C ASP A 91 -2.41 -15.05 -9.32
N ARG A 92 -3.68 -15.31 -9.08
CA ARG A 92 -4.70 -14.30 -8.79
C ARG A 92 -5.32 -14.44 -7.40
N THR A 93 -4.74 -15.33 -6.57
CA THR A 93 -5.22 -15.63 -5.23
C THR A 93 -4.17 -15.23 -4.19
N PHE A 94 -4.55 -14.35 -3.29
CA PHE A 94 -3.67 -13.71 -2.32
C PHE A 94 -4.11 -14.08 -0.90
N THR A 95 -3.21 -14.70 -0.15
CA THR A 95 -3.38 -14.83 1.31
C THR A 95 -2.82 -13.57 1.95
N LEU A 96 -3.70 -12.78 2.57
CA LEU A 96 -3.31 -11.48 3.10
C LEU A 96 -2.50 -11.66 4.39
N THR A 97 -1.42 -10.91 4.49
CA THR A 97 -0.66 -10.84 5.72
C THR A 97 -1.52 -10.18 6.80
N GLN A 98 -1.49 -10.77 7.99
CA GLN A 98 -2.10 -10.16 9.17
C GLN A 98 -1.19 -9.02 9.65
N TYR A 99 -1.18 -7.92 8.95
CA TYR A 99 -0.62 -6.70 9.52
C TYR A 99 -1.66 -6.16 10.51
N GLY A 100 -1.39 -6.25 11.78
CA GLY A 100 -2.07 -5.36 12.71
C GLY A 100 -1.84 -3.94 12.19
N ASN A 101 -2.91 -3.17 11.97
CA ASN A 101 -2.92 -1.81 11.44
C ASN A 101 -1.56 -1.08 11.62
N THR A 102 -0.61 -1.29 10.67
CA THR A 102 0.77 -0.85 10.82
C THR A 102 0.87 0.66 10.86
N HIS A 103 -0.05 1.35 10.17
CA HIS A 103 -0.16 2.80 10.26
C HIS A 103 -0.55 3.26 11.67
N GLU A 104 -1.53 2.60 12.29
CA GLU A 104 -1.92 2.89 13.67
C GLU A 104 -0.81 2.55 14.65
N LYS A 105 -0.15 1.40 14.47
CA LYS A 105 1.02 1.01 15.26
C LYS A 105 2.11 2.05 15.17
N ALA A 106 2.49 2.48 13.98
CA ALA A 106 3.53 3.48 13.78
C ALA A 106 3.20 4.79 14.48
N ARG A 107 1.98 5.29 14.36
CA ARG A 107 1.56 6.57 14.94
C ARG A 107 1.27 6.48 16.43
N ASN A 108 0.50 5.52 16.87
CA ASN A 108 -0.06 5.49 18.23
C ASN A 108 0.84 4.73 19.21
N GLN A 109 1.57 3.73 18.74
CA GLN A 109 2.48 2.94 19.59
C GLN A 109 3.92 3.46 19.49
N LEU A 110 4.41 3.70 18.27
CA LEU A 110 5.78 4.13 18.03
C LEU A 110 5.94 5.65 18.00
N GLY A 111 4.86 6.40 18.05
CA GLY A 111 4.88 7.87 18.08
C GLY A 111 5.44 8.55 16.82
N MET A 112 5.49 7.81 15.71
CA MET A 112 6.03 8.30 14.45
C MET A 112 5.16 9.42 13.87
N SER A 113 5.80 10.40 13.22
CA SER A 113 5.12 11.57 12.67
C SER A 113 4.24 11.21 11.46
N ARG A 114 4.76 10.39 10.53
CA ARG A 114 4.12 10.15 9.23
C ARG A 114 4.45 8.76 8.69
N TYR A 115 4.31 7.71 9.43
CA TYR A 115 4.75 6.43 8.93
C TYR A 115 3.63 5.42 8.77
N GLY A 116 3.76 4.62 7.73
CA GLY A 116 3.05 3.37 7.56
C GLY A 116 2.31 3.25 6.24
N THR A 117 2.50 2.12 5.61
CA THR A 117 1.62 1.65 4.55
C THR A 117 1.12 0.26 4.91
N ASP A 118 -0.20 0.07 4.79
CA ASP A 118 -0.86 -1.23 4.96
C ASP A 118 -1.10 -1.91 3.61
N LEU A 119 -0.62 -1.30 2.52
CA LEU A 119 -0.82 -1.79 1.16
C LEU A 119 -0.04 -3.08 0.92
N GLN A 120 -0.72 -4.07 0.34
CA GLN A 120 -0.14 -5.31 -0.14
C GLN A 120 -0.26 -5.34 -1.66
N SER A 121 0.88 -5.45 -2.36
CA SER A 121 0.94 -5.46 -3.81
C SER A 121 0.27 -6.71 -4.37
N THR A 122 -0.50 -6.55 -5.44
CA THR A 122 -1.14 -7.67 -6.15
C THR A 122 -0.45 -8.01 -7.47
N GLY A 123 0.40 -7.14 -7.99
CA GLY A 123 0.92 -7.27 -9.34
C GLY A 123 -0.12 -7.01 -10.43
N ILE A 124 -1.29 -6.50 -10.08
CA ILE A 124 -2.40 -6.22 -10.98
C ILE A 124 -2.58 -4.72 -11.13
N VAL A 125 -2.77 -4.25 -12.35
CA VAL A 125 -3.12 -2.87 -12.65
C VAL A 125 -4.58 -2.77 -13.07
N GLY A 126 -5.27 -1.75 -12.55
CA GLY A 126 -6.66 -1.43 -12.89
C GLY A 126 -6.74 -0.11 -13.65
N ARG A 127 -7.55 -0.08 -14.71
CA ARG A 127 -7.85 1.13 -15.48
C ARG A 127 -9.28 1.59 -15.20
N PRO A 128 -9.56 2.91 -15.15
CA PRO A 128 -10.90 3.42 -14.94
C PRO A 128 -11.94 2.78 -15.85
N GLY A 129 -13.08 2.40 -15.28
CA GLY A 129 -14.18 1.73 -15.99
C GLY A 129 -14.04 0.21 -16.14
N GLN A 130 -12.90 -0.39 -15.85
CA GLN A 130 -12.78 -1.86 -15.83
C GLN A 130 -13.58 -2.44 -14.66
N VAL A 131 -14.19 -3.61 -14.89
CA VAL A 131 -14.94 -4.34 -13.87
C VAL A 131 -14.03 -5.40 -13.25
N PHE A 132 -13.94 -5.38 -11.94
CA PHE A 132 -13.25 -6.38 -11.14
C PHE A 132 -14.27 -7.26 -10.42
N LYS A 133 -14.06 -8.58 -10.47
CA LYS A 133 -14.73 -9.53 -9.58
C LYS A 133 -13.72 -9.92 -8.50
N VAL A 134 -14.04 -9.65 -7.25
CA VAL A 134 -13.16 -9.87 -6.11
C VAL A 134 -13.85 -10.84 -5.15
N PHE A 135 -13.24 -11.97 -4.91
CA PHE A 135 -13.78 -13.05 -4.12
C PHE A 135 -13.01 -13.14 -2.80
N VAL A 136 -13.73 -13.15 -1.69
CA VAL A 136 -13.13 -13.09 -0.36
C VAL A 136 -13.56 -14.27 0.49
N GLU A 137 -12.57 -15.02 1.00
CA GLU A 137 -12.75 -15.96 2.09
C GLU A 137 -12.16 -15.36 3.38
N ALA A 138 -12.95 -15.39 4.43
CA ALA A 138 -12.54 -14.98 5.76
C ALA A 138 -13.34 -15.78 6.82
N GLU A 139 -12.74 -16.01 7.97
CA GLU A 139 -13.43 -16.61 9.11
C GLU A 139 -14.57 -15.70 9.59
N ASP A 140 -15.61 -16.31 10.16
CA ASP A 140 -16.72 -15.55 10.71
C ASP A 140 -16.24 -14.69 11.89
N GLY A 141 -16.56 -13.38 11.82
CA GLY A 141 -16.11 -12.40 12.81
C GLY A 141 -14.69 -11.85 12.58
N ALA A 142 -13.93 -12.39 11.61
CA ALA A 142 -12.65 -11.81 11.21
C ALA A 142 -12.85 -10.47 10.50
N PRO A 143 -11.88 -9.54 10.61
CA PRO A 143 -11.93 -8.30 9.84
C PRO A 143 -11.85 -8.61 8.35
N LEU A 144 -12.77 -8.00 7.61
CA LEU A 144 -12.80 -8.14 6.17
C LEU A 144 -11.80 -7.18 5.52
N PRO A 145 -11.09 -7.61 4.47
CA PRO A 145 -10.09 -6.79 3.81
C PRO A 145 -10.71 -5.65 2.98
N GLN A 146 -9.85 -4.73 2.58
CA GLN A 146 -10.18 -3.67 1.62
C GLN A 146 -9.39 -3.89 0.33
N ILE A 147 -9.97 -3.50 -0.80
CA ILE A 147 -9.26 -3.33 -2.07
C ILE A 147 -9.04 -1.85 -2.33
N VAL A 148 -7.86 -1.52 -2.86
CA VAL A 148 -7.46 -0.15 -3.16
C VAL A 148 -7.13 -0.03 -4.63
N PHE A 149 -7.86 0.81 -5.33
CA PHE A 149 -7.50 1.25 -6.68
C PHE A 149 -6.66 2.50 -6.58
N SER A 150 -5.56 2.52 -7.30
CA SER A 150 -4.67 3.67 -7.34
C SER A 150 -4.51 4.22 -8.74
N GLN A 151 -3.91 5.38 -8.83
CA GLN A 151 -3.42 5.91 -10.08
C GLN A 151 -1.91 6.08 -10.03
N GLN A 152 -1.27 5.80 -11.17
CA GLN A 152 0.13 6.09 -11.37
C GLN A 152 0.32 7.60 -11.47
N GLU A 153 1.36 8.15 -10.87
CA GLU A 153 1.62 9.59 -10.86
C GLU A 153 0.50 10.43 -10.24
N GLY A 154 -0.10 9.95 -9.18
CA GLY A 154 -1.03 10.75 -8.39
C GLY A 154 -0.31 11.84 -7.60
N ARG A 155 -1.07 12.62 -6.86
CA ARG A 155 -0.56 13.59 -5.91
C ARG A 155 -1.14 13.33 -4.53
N PHE A 156 -0.47 13.76 -3.47
CA PHE A 156 -0.88 13.41 -2.10
C PHE A 156 -2.36 13.73 -1.87
N GLY A 157 -3.06 12.79 -1.22
CA GLY A 157 -4.47 12.88 -0.90
C GLY A 157 -5.44 12.42 -2.00
N HIS A 158 -5.02 12.37 -3.29
CA HIS A 158 -5.91 12.06 -4.41
C HIS A 158 -5.33 11.01 -5.36
N TRP A 159 -4.62 10.03 -4.85
CA TRP A 159 -3.97 9.02 -5.69
C TRP A 159 -4.59 7.64 -5.57
N LYS A 160 -5.49 7.41 -4.62
CA LYS A 160 -6.13 6.12 -4.37
C LYS A 160 -7.57 6.25 -3.92
N GLN A 161 -8.33 5.17 -4.08
CA GLN A 161 -9.67 5.00 -3.53
C GLN A 161 -9.80 3.60 -2.94
N GLU A 162 -10.33 3.52 -1.72
CA GLU A 162 -10.45 2.31 -0.92
C GLU A 162 -11.90 1.82 -0.90
N TYR A 163 -12.08 0.51 -1.05
CA TYR A 163 -13.39 -0.14 -0.95
C TYR A 163 -13.36 -1.27 0.07
N GLN A 164 -14.32 -1.24 0.99
CA GLN A 164 -14.51 -2.34 1.93
C GLN A 164 -15.07 -3.55 1.18
N LEU A 165 -14.43 -4.70 1.35
CA LEU A 165 -14.90 -5.96 0.78
C LEU A 165 -15.84 -6.69 1.74
N LYS A 166 -16.70 -7.53 1.20
CA LYS A 166 -17.54 -8.50 1.92
C LYS A 166 -17.13 -9.92 1.57
N LYS A 167 -17.44 -10.88 2.41
CA LYS A 167 -17.23 -12.32 2.13
C LYS A 167 -17.95 -12.73 0.84
N GLY A 168 -17.33 -13.59 0.04
CA GLY A 168 -17.81 -14.02 -1.27
C GLY A 168 -17.54 -12.99 -2.37
N LEU A 169 -18.41 -12.95 -3.37
CA LEU A 169 -18.26 -12.12 -4.57
C LEU A 169 -18.53 -10.62 -4.29
N ASN A 170 -17.58 -9.81 -4.72
CA ASN A 170 -17.70 -8.35 -4.86
C ASN A 170 -17.47 -7.98 -6.33
N VAL A 171 -18.37 -7.16 -6.89
CA VAL A 171 -18.23 -6.62 -8.25
C VAL A 171 -17.98 -5.13 -8.13
N ILE A 172 -16.83 -4.67 -8.59
CA ILE A 172 -16.38 -3.29 -8.40
C ILE A 172 -15.89 -2.73 -9.72
N THR A 173 -16.38 -1.56 -10.09
CA THR A 173 -15.85 -0.82 -11.24
C THR A 173 -14.71 0.06 -10.76
N VAL A 174 -13.56 0.00 -11.43
CA VAL A 174 -12.41 0.85 -11.13
C VAL A 174 -12.81 2.31 -11.31
N PRO A 175 -12.62 3.14 -10.26
CA PRO A 175 -13.03 4.54 -10.29
C PRO A 175 -12.10 5.38 -11.17
N GLU A 176 -12.59 6.51 -11.64
CA GLU A 176 -11.75 7.59 -12.10
C GLU A 176 -11.16 8.32 -10.89
N ILE A 177 -9.84 8.33 -10.79
CA ILE A 177 -9.10 9.07 -9.77
C ILE A 177 -8.39 10.21 -10.48
N TYR A 178 -8.74 11.44 -10.13
CA TYR A 178 -8.16 12.63 -10.74
C TYR A 178 -6.84 12.98 -10.07
N ASN A 179 -5.86 13.30 -10.89
CA ASN A 179 -4.73 14.07 -10.43
C ASN A 179 -5.26 15.43 -10.01
N ASP A 180 -4.88 15.90 -8.86
CA ASP A 180 -5.47 17.05 -8.16
C ASP A 180 -5.67 18.34 -8.97
N SER A 181 -5.68 19.49 -8.30
CA SER A 181 -5.91 20.82 -8.83
C SER A 181 -5.08 21.24 -10.06
N TRP A 182 -4.05 20.48 -10.48
CA TRP A 182 -3.16 20.88 -11.57
C TRP A 182 -3.65 20.51 -12.96
N SER A 183 -4.11 19.29 -13.16
CA SER A 183 -4.55 18.88 -14.48
C SER A 183 -6.02 18.51 -14.55
N GLN A 184 -6.63 18.12 -13.44
CA GLN A 184 -8.01 17.59 -13.35
C GLN A 184 -8.32 16.50 -14.38
N LYS A 185 -7.27 15.85 -14.90
CA LYS A 185 -7.39 14.80 -15.91
C LYS A 185 -7.23 13.45 -15.22
N PRO A 186 -8.13 12.50 -15.53
CA PRO A 186 -7.97 11.15 -15.05
C PRO A 186 -6.66 10.58 -15.58
N ILE A 187 -5.92 9.89 -14.73
CA ILE A 187 -4.77 9.11 -15.14
C ILE A 187 -5.25 7.74 -15.64
N LYS A 188 -4.43 7.06 -16.42
CA LYS A 188 -4.78 5.78 -17.08
C LYS A 188 -5.04 4.61 -16.14
N GLY A 189 -4.94 4.83 -14.84
CA GLY A 189 -5.04 3.83 -13.79
C GLY A 189 -3.73 3.62 -13.06
N GLY A 190 -3.64 2.57 -12.30
CA GLY A 190 -2.47 2.25 -11.50
C GLY A 190 -2.57 0.88 -10.81
N PRO A 191 -1.58 0.54 -9.98
CA PRO A 191 -1.59 -0.69 -9.20
C PRO A 191 -2.84 -0.83 -8.33
N VAL A 192 -3.29 -2.08 -8.23
CA VAL A 192 -4.36 -2.49 -7.31
C VAL A 192 -3.72 -3.12 -6.09
N TYR A 193 -4.14 -2.71 -4.91
CA TYR A 193 -3.63 -3.22 -3.66
C TYR A 193 -4.74 -3.85 -2.83
N LEU A 194 -4.33 -4.70 -1.90
CA LEU A 194 -5.18 -5.20 -0.83
C LEU A 194 -4.69 -4.64 0.51
N MET A 195 -5.61 -4.45 1.44
CA MET A 195 -5.30 -4.08 2.82
C MET A 195 -6.07 -4.96 3.79
N ASN A 196 -5.42 -5.41 4.84
CA ASN A 196 -6.03 -6.15 5.91
C ASN A 196 -5.70 -5.48 7.25
N ARG A 197 -6.48 -4.45 7.60
CA ARG A 197 -6.31 -3.71 8.84
C ARG A 197 -6.94 -4.45 10.01
N TYR A 198 -6.11 -4.90 10.89
CA TYR A 198 -6.41 -5.71 12.05
C TYR A 198 -6.29 -4.90 13.32
N THR A 199 -7.17 -5.07 14.26
CA THR A 199 -6.89 -4.64 15.65
C THR A 199 -6.24 -5.79 16.43
N PRO A 200 -5.45 -5.51 17.47
CA PRO A 200 -4.84 -6.56 18.30
C PRO A 200 -5.86 -7.53 18.92
N GLN A 201 -7.11 -7.11 19.08
CA GLN A 201 -8.22 -7.90 19.61
C GLN A 201 -8.89 -8.80 18.56
N GLN A 202 -8.68 -8.50 17.29
CA GLN A 202 -9.21 -9.27 16.18
C GLN A 202 -8.19 -10.33 15.78
N GLN A 203 -8.42 -11.56 16.18
CA GLN A 203 -7.59 -12.71 15.83
C GLN A 203 -8.36 -13.62 14.88
N GLY A 204 -7.65 -14.31 14.01
CA GLY A 204 -8.24 -15.23 13.06
C GLY A 204 -7.23 -15.60 11.98
N LYS A 205 -7.63 -16.48 11.06
CA LYS A 205 -6.82 -16.76 9.87
C LYS A 205 -6.78 -15.56 8.94
N ALA A 206 -5.64 -15.42 8.25
CA ALA A 206 -5.51 -14.42 7.21
C ALA A 206 -6.62 -14.62 6.15
N PRO A 207 -7.32 -13.55 5.74
CA PRO A 207 -8.27 -13.66 4.65
C PRO A 207 -7.56 -14.02 3.35
N VAL A 208 -8.29 -14.72 2.49
CA VAL A 208 -7.85 -15.06 1.14
C VAL A 208 -8.70 -14.28 0.15
N VAL A 209 -8.05 -13.62 -0.81
CA VAL A 209 -8.72 -12.80 -1.82
C VAL A 209 -8.30 -13.27 -3.20
N ARG A 210 -9.26 -13.61 -4.06
CA ARG A 210 -9.05 -13.89 -5.47
C ARG A 210 -9.57 -12.73 -6.31
N ILE A 211 -8.79 -12.32 -7.31
CA ILE A 211 -9.11 -11.18 -8.16
C ILE A 211 -9.21 -11.61 -9.62
N GLU A 212 -10.35 -11.33 -10.24
CA GLU A 212 -10.55 -11.38 -11.67
C GLU A 212 -10.71 -9.96 -12.21
N GLY A 213 -10.07 -9.67 -13.33
CA GLY A 213 -10.01 -8.33 -13.93
C GLY A 213 -8.63 -7.70 -13.84
N GLY A 214 -8.46 -6.60 -14.55
CA GLY A 214 -7.17 -5.94 -14.67
C GLY A 214 -6.13 -6.76 -15.44
N GLU A 215 -4.91 -6.27 -15.45
CA GLU A 215 -3.77 -6.85 -16.15
C GLU A 215 -2.59 -6.97 -15.21
N GLU A 216 -1.73 -7.97 -15.42
CA GLU A 216 -0.49 -8.10 -14.66
C GLU A 216 0.54 -7.07 -15.11
N PHE A 217 1.31 -6.57 -14.16
CA PHE A 217 2.45 -5.70 -14.38
C PHE A 217 3.70 -6.25 -13.68
N PRO A 218 4.91 -5.81 -14.06
CA PRO A 218 6.14 -6.28 -13.46
C PRO A 218 6.22 -5.92 -11.98
N LEU A 219 6.08 -6.92 -11.12
CA LEU A 219 6.27 -6.84 -9.67
C LEU A 219 7.43 -7.74 -9.29
N TYR A 220 8.35 -7.21 -8.48
CA TYR A 220 9.46 -7.96 -7.88
C TYR A 220 9.39 -7.89 -6.36
N ASN A 221 9.30 -9.02 -5.71
CA ASN A 221 9.51 -9.10 -4.27
C ASN A 221 10.96 -9.52 -4.02
N SER A 222 11.62 -8.91 -3.05
CA SER A 222 12.98 -9.30 -2.69
C SER A 222 13.07 -10.82 -2.48
N GLY A 223 13.98 -11.46 -3.23
CA GLY A 223 14.15 -12.90 -3.26
C GLY A 223 13.41 -13.65 -4.36
N ASP A 224 12.56 -12.98 -5.16
CA ASP A 224 11.92 -13.60 -6.32
C ASP A 224 12.96 -14.01 -7.39
N ASP A 225 12.56 -14.91 -8.31
CA ASP A 225 13.39 -15.30 -9.45
C ASP A 225 13.64 -14.10 -10.39
N LYS A 226 14.89 -13.67 -10.44
CA LYS A 226 15.32 -12.51 -11.24
C LYS A 226 15.15 -12.73 -12.74
N ALA A 227 15.37 -13.95 -13.23
CA ALA A 227 15.27 -14.24 -14.66
C ALA A 227 13.79 -14.21 -15.10
N GLU A 228 12.91 -14.79 -14.31
CA GLU A 228 11.46 -14.75 -14.56
C GLU A 228 10.95 -13.31 -14.53
N PHE A 229 11.37 -12.53 -13.54
CA PHE A 229 11.01 -11.12 -13.45
C PHE A 229 11.47 -10.32 -14.66
N LEU A 230 12.73 -10.50 -15.10
CA LEU A 230 13.27 -9.78 -16.28
C LEU A 230 12.50 -10.13 -17.57
N GLU A 231 12.10 -11.38 -17.74
CA GLU A 231 11.26 -11.77 -18.89
C GLU A 231 9.86 -11.12 -18.83
N LYS A 232 9.23 -11.08 -17.66
CA LYS A 232 7.97 -10.34 -17.45
C LYS A 232 8.13 -8.85 -17.75
N LEU A 233 9.22 -8.22 -17.31
CA LEU A 233 9.50 -6.81 -17.57
C LEU A 233 9.69 -6.53 -19.06
N LYS A 234 10.44 -7.38 -19.78
CA LYS A 234 10.65 -7.26 -21.23
C LYS A 234 9.33 -7.39 -21.99
N ALA A 235 8.52 -8.38 -21.65
CA ALA A 235 7.24 -8.59 -22.27
C ALA A 235 6.27 -7.42 -22.03
N TYR A 236 6.24 -6.91 -20.79
CA TYR A 236 5.41 -5.77 -20.44
C TYR A 236 5.86 -4.48 -21.14
N LYS A 237 7.19 -4.24 -21.24
CA LYS A 237 7.75 -3.10 -21.97
C LYS A 237 7.38 -3.14 -23.44
N ALA A 238 7.47 -4.33 -24.08
CA ALA A 238 7.06 -4.50 -25.48
C ALA A 238 5.56 -4.21 -25.69
N LYS A 239 4.70 -4.63 -24.76
CA LYS A 239 3.28 -4.28 -24.76
C LYS A 239 3.07 -2.78 -24.62
N LEU A 240 3.76 -2.15 -23.69
CA LEU A 240 3.68 -0.70 -23.45
C LEU A 240 4.12 0.12 -24.68
N ASP A 241 5.14 -0.34 -25.40
CA ASP A 241 5.60 0.32 -26.62
C ASP A 241 4.59 0.17 -27.77
N LYS A 242 3.93 -0.98 -27.84
CA LYS A 242 2.91 -1.27 -28.87
C LYS A 242 1.61 -0.51 -28.64
N ASP A 243 1.19 -0.39 -27.40
CA ASP A 243 -0.08 0.29 -27.02
C ASP A 243 0.10 1.19 -25.80
N PRO A 244 0.82 2.31 -25.94
CA PRO A 244 1.06 3.23 -24.83
C PRO A 244 -0.21 3.96 -24.37
N ALA A 245 -1.27 3.96 -25.18
CA ALA A 245 -2.53 4.60 -24.82
C ALA A 245 -3.33 3.79 -23.80
N ASN A 246 -3.28 2.47 -23.90
CA ASN A 246 -4.07 1.55 -23.08
C ASN A 246 -3.25 0.75 -22.07
N THR A 247 -1.92 0.92 -22.04
CA THR A 247 -1.06 0.25 -21.05
C THR A 247 -0.58 1.26 -20.02
N VAL A 248 -0.72 0.94 -18.75
CA VAL A 248 -0.21 1.78 -17.65
C VAL A 248 1.29 1.54 -17.52
N ASP A 249 2.08 2.61 -17.53
CA ASP A 249 3.54 2.52 -17.36
C ASP A 249 3.88 2.37 -15.88
N VAL A 250 3.93 1.14 -15.39
CA VAL A 250 4.11 0.82 -13.98
C VAL A 250 5.06 -0.36 -13.76
N TYR A 251 5.83 -0.24 -12.72
CA TYR A 251 6.70 -1.26 -12.13
C TYR A 251 6.69 -1.09 -10.61
N GLU A 252 6.78 -2.18 -9.90
CA GLU A 252 6.80 -2.16 -8.44
C GLU A 252 7.79 -3.19 -7.89
N PHE A 253 8.42 -2.86 -6.75
CA PHE A 253 9.12 -3.85 -5.96
C PHE A 253 8.81 -3.71 -4.47
N ASN A 254 8.92 -4.81 -3.75
CA ASN A 254 8.69 -4.90 -2.31
C ASN A 254 9.94 -5.40 -1.58
N THR A 255 10.21 -4.75 -0.44
CA THR A 255 11.18 -5.21 0.54
C THR A 255 10.54 -5.28 1.93
N THR A 256 11.33 -5.61 2.95
CA THR A 256 10.84 -5.61 4.34
C THR A 256 10.51 -4.21 4.86
N ARG A 257 11.22 -3.17 4.41
CA ARG A 257 11.09 -1.80 4.92
C ARG A 257 10.32 -0.85 4.01
N PHE A 258 10.20 -1.16 2.74
CA PHE A 258 9.43 -0.30 1.83
C PHE A 258 8.94 -1.04 0.59
N MET A 259 7.97 -0.44 -0.04
CA MET A 259 7.56 -0.73 -1.40
C MET A 259 7.88 0.46 -2.30
N TYR A 260 8.32 0.21 -3.51
CA TYR A 260 8.58 1.24 -4.52
C TYR A 260 7.67 1.06 -5.72
N THR A 261 7.02 2.14 -6.13
CA THR A 261 6.16 2.16 -7.33
C THR A 261 6.69 3.19 -8.31
N GLY A 262 7.23 2.74 -9.42
CA GLY A 262 7.78 3.57 -10.50
C GLY A 262 7.24 3.16 -11.87
N THR A 263 8.00 3.43 -12.93
CA THR A 263 7.62 3.11 -14.30
C THR A 263 8.37 1.90 -14.85
N ALA A 264 7.69 1.09 -15.66
CA ALA A 264 8.32 -0.03 -16.37
C ALA A 264 9.42 0.43 -17.33
N LYS A 265 9.30 1.65 -17.89
CA LYS A 265 10.35 2.24 -18.73
C LYS A 265 11.65 2.48 -17.98
N ALA A 266 11.56 3.05 -16.76
CA ALA A 266 12.73 3.28 -15.92
C ALA A 266 13.36 1.95 -15.49
N ALA A 267 12.55 0.98 -15.05
CA ALA A 267 13.02 -0.34 -14.67
C ALA A 267 13.70 -1.06 -15.85
N TYR A 268 13.11 -1.01 -17.03
CA TYR A 268 13.70 -1.60 -18.23
C TYR A 268 15.04 -0.95 -18.60
N GLN A 269 15.13 0.39 -18.52
CA GLN A 269 16.37 1.09 -18.77
C GLN A 269 17.49 0.61 -17.84
N VAL A 270 17.22 0.55 -16.55
CA VAL A 270 18.25 0.20 -15.56
C VAL A 270 18.56 -1.31 -15.55
N TYR A 271 17.55 -2.16 -15.51
CA TYR A 271 17.77 -3.60 -15.33
C TYR A 271 18.11 -4.33 -16.64
N VAL A 272 17.53 -3.89 -17.76
CA VAL A 272 17.74 -4.58 -19.04
C VAL A 272 18.84 -3.91 -19.88
N ASN A 273 18.80 -2.59 -20.04
CA ASN A 273 19.77 -1.89 -20.89
C ASN A 273 21.12 -1.66 -20.19
N GLU A 274 21.10 -1.27 -18.90
CA GLU A 274 22.30 -1.03 -18.12
C GLU A 274 22.82 -2.31 -17.41
N GLY A 275 21.96 -3.34 -17.26
CA GLY A 275 22.32 -4.63 -16.69
C GLY A 275 22.50 -4.63 -15.17
N VAL A 276 21.90 -3.70 -14.47
CA VAL A 276 21.92 -3.64 -13.00
C VAL A 276 21.19 -4.84 -12.42
N ASP A 277 21.77 -5.48 -11.41
CA ASP A 277 21.13 -6.61 -10.71
C ASP A 277 19.93 -6.12 -9.91
N VAL A 278 18.78 -6.76 -10.13
CA VAL A 278 17.49 -6.36 -9.51
C VAL A 278 17.53 -6.48 -7.99
N GLU A 279 18.06 -7.62 -7.48
CA GLU A 279 18.10 -7.83 -6.03
C GLU A 279 19.07 -6.87 -5.36
N GLU A 280 20.24 -6.63 -5.95
CA GLU A 280 21.17 -5.63 -5.44
C GLU A 280 20.51 -4.24 -5.40
N SER A 281 19.82 -3.86 -6.47
CA SER A 281 19.09 -2.59 -6.57
C SER A 281 18.09 -2.41 -5.43
N VAL A 282 17.24 -3.41 -5.17
CA VAL A 282 16.21 -3.28 -4.13
C VAL A 282 16.79 -3.27 -2.72
N GLN A 283 17.94 -3.91 -2.51
CA GLN A 283 18.62 -3.92 -1.22
C GLN A 283 19.36 -2.61 -0.90
N VAL A 284 19.75 -1.84 -1.89
CA VAL A 284 20.44 -0.54 -1.69
C VAL A 284 19.68 0.37 -0.72
N TRP A 285 18.40 0.58 -0.96
CA TRP A 285 17.58 1.44 -0.12
C TRP A 285 17.00 0.70 1.09
N ASN A 286 16.74 -0.60 0.98
CA ASN A 286 16.27 -1.40 2.10
C ASN A 286 17.26 -1.35 3.27
N THR A 287 18.56 -1.51 2.99
CA THR A 287 19.63 -1.42 3.99
C THR A 287 19.66 -0.04 4.64
N ARG A 288 19.63 1.03 3.85
CA ARG A 288 19.69 2.42 4.37
C ARG A 288 18.46 2.80 5.20
N ILE A 289 17.29 2.32 4.79
CA ILE A 289 16.06 2.52 5.58
C ILE A 289 16.12 1.69 6.86
N GLN A 290 16.66 0.47 6.81
CA GLN A 290 16.89 -0.34 8.01
C GLN A 290 17.85 0.36 8.99
N ASP A 291 18.94 0.93 8.51
CA ASP A 291 19.88 1.72 9.33
C ASP A 291 19.18 2.92 9.98
N ALA A 292 18.23 3.55 9.28
CA ALA A 292 17.41 4.62 9.84
C ALA A 292 16.49 4.13 10.97
N PHE A 293 15.90 2.94 10.83
CA PHE A 293 15.14 2.31 11.92
C PHE A 293 16.03 2.04 13.13
N GLU A 294 17.22 1.51 12.92
CA GLU A 294 18.20 1.21 13.98
C GLU A 294 18.67 2.50 14.67
N LEU A 295 18.94 3.57 13.92
CA LEU A 295 19.25 4.89 14.50
C LEU A 295 18.15 5.36 15.47
N SER A 296 16.88 5.12 15.14
CA SER A 296 15.74 5.43 16.01
C SER A 296 15.51 4.37 17.12
N GLY A 297 16.34 3.32 17.20
CA GLY A 297 16.21 2.25 18.17
C GLY A 297 15.04 1.29 17.89
N LEU A 298 14.52 1.31 16.67
CA LEU A 298 13.46 0.42 16.23
C LEU A 298 14.01 -0.93 15.79
N LYS A 299 13.29 -1.99 16.11
CA LYS A 299 13.68 -3.37 15.79
C LYS A 299 12.44 -4.25 15.60
N ASP A 300 12.57 -5.33 14.86
CA ASP A 300 11.50 -6.31 14.70
C ASP A 300 11.54 -7.29 15.89
N ASP A 301 10.97 -6.86 16.99
CA ASP A 301 10.95 -7.62 18.25
C ASP A 301 9.59 -7.42 18.97
N PRO A 302 8.63 -8.32 18.71
CA PRO A 302 7.31 -8.25 19.37
C PRO A 302 7.35 -8.33 20.91
N SER A 303 8.49 -8.77 21.49
CA SER A 303 8.67 -8.81 22.95
C SER A 303 8.99 -7.44 23.55
N ASP A 304 9.42 -6.47 22.72
CA ASP A 304 9.66 -5.08 23.11
C ASP A 304 8.65 -4.14 22.42
N PRO A 305 7.40 -4.07 22.87
CA PRO A 305 6.35 -3.32 22.19
C PRO A 305 6.62 -1.81 22.09
N THR A 306 7.54 -1.28 22.91
CA THR A 306 7.95 0.12 22.82
C THR A 306 8.71 0.44 21.55
N ASN A 307 9.50 -0.51 21.05
CA ASN A 307 10.39 -0.32 19.90
C ASN A 307 10.12 -1.32 18.77
N ASP A 308 9.06 -2.13 18.87
CA ASP A 308 8.74 -3.15 17.87
C ASP A 308 8.22 -2.54 16.58
N SER A 309 9.06 -2.59 15.55
CA SER A 309 8.76 -2.15 14.18
C SER A 309 8.36 -3.28 13.22
N THR A 310 8.06 -4.46 13.74
CA THR A 310 7.64 -5.60 12.90
C THR A 310 6.53 -5.18 11.95
N ASN A 311 6.72 -5.44 10.66
CA ASN A 311 5.85 -5.09 9.54
C ASN A 311 5.69 -3.58 9.27
N VAL A 312 6.37 -2.70 9.99
CA VAL A 312 6.32 -1.25 9.71
C VAL A 312 7.19 -0.95 8.50
N ARG A 313 6.57 -0.39 7.47
CA ARG A 313 7.23 -0.06 6.20
C ARG A 313 6.60 1.17 5.55
N THR A 314 7.31 1.82 4.64
CA THR A 314 6.82 2.95 3.86
C THR A 314 6.52 2.59 2.40
N SER A 315 5.81 3.46 1.72
CA SER A 315 5.65 3.44 0.26
C SER A 315 6.42 4.60 -0.34
N ILE A 316 7.36 4.30 -1.23
CA ILE A 316 8.04 5.30 -2.06
C ILE A 316 7.46 5.15 -3.45
N ARG A 317 6.95 6.24 -4.02
CA ARG A 317 6.24 6.14 -5.29
C ARG A 317 6.43 7.33 -6.19
N LEU A 318 6.35 7.07 -7.48
CA LEU A 318 6.29 8.13 -8.46
C LEU A 318 5.03 8.95 -8.27
N MET A 319 5.22 10.23 -8.02
CA MET A 319 4.13 11.19 -7.84
C MET A 319 4.43 12.45 -8.64
N GLN A 320 3.41 13.17 -9.05
CA GLN A 320 3.60 14.50 -9.64
C GLN A 320 3.91 15.48 -8.53
N PRO A 321 5.05 16.14 -8.54
CA PRO A 321 5.57 16.75 -7.35
C PRO A 321 5.67 18.25 -7.38
N TYR A 322 5.71 18.77 -6.16
CA TYR A 322 6.50 19.95 -5.85
C TYR A 322 7.89 19.50 -5.35
N GLY A 323 8.94 20.10 -5.87
CA GLY A 323 10.29 19.74 -5.46
C GLY A 323 10.73 18.36 -5.95
N ALA A 324 11.88 17.89 -5.50
CA ALA A 324 12.46 16.61 -5.92
C ALA A 324 11.75 15.41 -5.26
N ALA A 325 11.35 15.55 -4.01
CA ALA A 325 10.61 14.57 -3.23
C ALA A 325 9.78 15.27 -2.16
N TYR A 326 8.91 14.53 -1.49
CA TYR A 326 8.16 14.96 -0.32
C TYR A 326 7.71 13.76 0.51
N ALA A 327 7.53 13.93 1.82
CA ALA A 327 6.91 12.95 2.70
C ALA A 327 5.45 13.31 3.00
N ALA A 328 4.54 12.37 2.74
CA ALA A 328 3.15 12.42 3.17
C ALA A 328 2.91 11.44 4.34
N SER A 329 1.69 11.34 4.84
CA SER A 329 1.37 10.47 5.97
C SER A 329 1.59 8.98 5.69
N ASP A 330 1.35 8.54 4.46
CA ASP A 330 1.34 7.13 4.04
C ASP A 330 2.32 6.81 2.89
N HIS A 331 3.08 7.79 2.41
CA HIS A 331 4.05 7.58 1.34
C HIS A 331 5.10 8.69 1.26
N ILE A 332 6.17 8.39 0.53
CA ILE A 332 7.14 9.36 0.02
C ILE A 332 6.92 9.48 -1.48
N GLY A 333 6.66 10.70 -1.96
CA GLY A 333 6.51 10.98 -3.38
C GLY A 333 7.83 11.42 -4.00
N VAL A 334 8.19 10.86 -5.16
CA VAL A 334 9.41 11.20 -5.91
C VAL A 334 9.12 11.59 -7.34
N GLN A 335 9.98 12.44 -7.92
CA GLN A 335 9.85 12.89 -9.32
C GLN A 335 10.33 11.87 -10.34
N ARG A 336 9.90 12.03 -11.60
CA ARG A 336 10.29 11.18 -12.73
C ARG A 336 11.80 11.07 -12.92
N HIS A 337 12.54 12.16 -12.81
CA HIS A 337 14.00 12.16 -13.03
C HIS A 337 14.78 11.38 -11.96
N ILE A 338 14.17 11.11 -10.81
CA ILE A 338 14.79 10.34 -9.71
C ILE A 338 14.64 8.82 -9.92
N GLN A 339 13.67 8.37 -10.72
CA GLN A 339 13.32 6.96 -10.83
C GLN A 339 14.47 6.04 -11.18
N GLU A 340 15.21 6.37 -12.25
CA GLU A 340 16.34 5.55 -12.67
C GLU A 340 17.47 5.59 -11.64
N ILE A 341 17.66 6.73 -10.98
CA ILE A 341 18.67 6.90 -9.93
C ILE A 341 18.37 5.99 -8.73
N ILE A 342 17.11 5.90 -8.31
CA ILE A 342 16.69 5.00 -7.22
C ILE A 342 17.00 3.53 -7.55
N LEU A 343 16.95 3.15 -8.80
CA LEU A 343 17.16 1.77 -9.24
C LEU A 343 18.63 1.42 -9.47
N ARG A 344 19.54 2.41 -9.52
CA ARG A 344 20.98 2.17 -9.72
C ARG A 344 21.67 1.80 -8.42
N THR A 345 22.78 1.07 -8.55
CA THR A 345 23.58 0.57 -7.42
C THR A 345 24.95 1.23 -7.30
N ASP A 346 25.34 2.04 -8.30
CA ASP A 346 26.60 2.78 -8.24
C ASP A 346 26.55 3.92 -7.20
N GLN A 347 27.69 4.13 -6.52
CA GLN A 347 27.77 5.06 -5.40
C GLN A 347 27.54 6.53 -5.81
N ASP A 348 27.89 6.92 -7.03
CA ASP A 348 27.69 8.29 -7.50
C ASP A 348 26.19 8.58 -7.67
N SER A 349 25.45 7.66 -8.28
CA SER A 349 23.99 7.73 -8.38
C SER A 349 23.35 7.80 -6.98
N ILE A 350 23.72 6.90 -6.09
CA ILE A 350 23.21 6.87 -4.72
C ILE A 350 23.47 8.21 -4.01
N ASN A 351 24.71 8.69 -4.02
CA ASN A 351 25.10 9.93 -3.33
C ASN A 351 24.37 11.16 -3.87
N SER A 352 23.98 11.14 -5.15
CA SER A 352 23.28 12.27 -5.78
C SER A 352 21.91 12.55 -5.17
N ILE A 353 21.24 11.52 -4.61
CA ILE A 353 19.90 11.64 -4.00
C ILE A 353 19.84 11.19 -2.53
N LEU A 354 20.93 10.65 -1.98
CA LEU A 354 20.97 10.05 -0.66
C LEU A 354 20.43 10.96 0.45
N TRP A 355 20.92 12.22 0.47
CA TRP A 355 20.45 13.17 1.48
C TRP A 355 18.94 13.39 1.41
N GLY A 356 18.42 13.71 0.22
CA GLY A 356 17.01 14.00 0.02
C GLY A 356 16.11 12.79 0.32
N MET A 357 16.49 11.60 -0.12
CA MET A 357 15.72 10.39 0.17
C MET A 357 15.67 10.08 1.66
N MET A 358 16.81 10.16 2.35
CA MET A 358 16.86 9.90 3.79
C MET A 358 16.26 11.04 4.62
N HIS A 359 16.20 12.25 4.08
CA HIS A 359 15.44 13.37 4.65
C HIS A 359 13.94 13.07 4.68
N GLU A 360 13.39 12.57 3.56
CA GLU A 360 11.98 12.19 3.51
C GLU A 360 11.66 10.95 4.38
N VAL A 361 12.58 9.98 4.42
CA VAL A 361 12.50 8.85 5.37
C VAL A 361 12.53 9.37 6.81
N GLY A 362 13.37 10.35 7.09
CA GLY A 362 13.44 11.01 8.39
C GLY A 362 12.11 11.64 8.82
N HIS A 363 11.41 12.32 7.93
CA HIS A 363 10.06 12.83 8.21
C HIS A 363 9.05 11.71 8.55
N GLN A 364 9.23 10.53 7.97
CA GLN A 364 8.38 9.39 8.29
C GLN A 364 8.67 8.86 9.70
N LEU A 365 9.96 8.70 10.05
CA LEU A 365 10.42 8.07 11.29
C LEU A 365 10.43 9.01 12.49
N ASP A 366 10.43 10.32 12.28
CA ASP A 366 10.56 11.29 13.36
C ASP A 366 9.43 11.15 14.39
N ILE A 367 9.75 11.38 15.66
CA ILE A 367 8.76 11.26 16.74
C ILE A 367 7.93 12.54 16.79
N ALA A 368 6.62 12.43 16.59
CA ALA A 368 5.70 13.56 16.46
C ALA A 368 5.76 14.55 17.63
N THR A 369 6.06 14.08 18.85
CA THR A 369 6.17 14.92 20.06
C THR A 369 7.56 15.49 20.28
N ARG A 370 8.58 15.07 19.50
CA ARG A 370 9.97 15.53 19.54
C ARG A 370 10.36 16.23 18.24
N GLU A 371 9.59 16.07 17.20
CA GLU A 371 9.89 16.58 15.86
C GLU A 371 10.22 18.09 15.92
N TRP A 372 11.36 18.44 15.35
CA TRP A 372 11.71 19.80 15.01
C TRP A 372 11.90 19.85 13.51
N GLY A 373 10.84 20.30 12.82
CA GLY A 373 10.71 20.19 11.38
C GLY A 373 11.94 20.68 10.63
N GLU A 374 12.35 19.94 9.59
CA GLU A 374 13.52 20.17 8.73
C GLU A 374 14.88 20.08 9.46
N ILE A 375 14.91 19.69 10.75
CA ILE A 375 16.14 19.53 11.54
C ILE A 375 16.31 18.11 12.03
N THR A 376 15.37 17.60 12.83
CA THR A 376 15.51 16.29 13.46
C THR A 376 15.39 15.13 12.45
N ASN A 377 14.62 15.30 11.39
CA ASN A 377 14.59 14.38 10.25
C ASN A 377 15.95 14.27 9.54
N ASN A 378 16.78 15.31 9.55
CA ASN A 378 18.12 15.29 8.98
C ASN A 378 19.15 14.48 9.79
N MET A 379 18.82 14.01 10.99
CA MET A 379 19.64 13.02 11.70
C MET A 379 19.77 11.74 10.87
N TYR A 380 18.68 11.32 10.21
CA TYR A 380 18.67 10.15 9.35
C TYR A 380 19.45 10.36 8.05
N SER A 381 19.37 11.56 7.46
CA SER A 381 20.19 11.93 6.29
C SER A 381 21.67 11.93 6.61
N ASN A 382 22.05 12.55 7.73
CA ASN A 382 23.46 12.64 8.11
C ASN A 382 24.03 11.27 8.49
N ASN A 383 23.25 10.43 9.17
CA ASN A 383 23.62 9.04 9.47
C ASN A 383 23.93 8.25 8.20
N ALA A 384 23.04 8.33 7.20
CA ALA A 384 23.26 7.68 5.92
C ALA A 384 24.51 8.19 5.19
N TYR A 385 24.73 9.51 5.22
CA TYR A 385 25.94 10.12 4.63
C TYR A 385 27.23 9.61 5.30
N VAL A 386 27.25 9.55 6.62
CA VAL A 386 28.41 9.05 7.37
C VAL A 386 28.63 7.56 7.09
N ASN A 387 27.58 6.75 7.11
CA ASN A 387 27.67 5.31 6.87
C ASN A 387 28.17 4.99 5.44
N ASP A 388 27.75 5.78 4.45
CA ASP A 388 28.17 5.61 3.06
C ASP A 388 29.52 6.25 2.73
N GLY A 389 30.17 6.90 3.71
CA GLY A 389 31.43 7.62 3.48
C GLY A 389 31.29 8.90 2.65
N ALA A 390 30.06 9.41 2.47
CA ALA A 390 29.76 10.61 1.70
C ALA A 390 30.08 11.91 2.49
N GLY A 391 30.48 11.77 3.77
CA GLY A 391 30.86 12.87 4.62
C GLY A 391 29.88 13.15 5.76
N ASP A 392 30.10 14.28 6.43
CA ASP A 392 29.30 14.77 7.55
C ASP A 392 28.93 16.23 7.29
N ARG A 393 27.64 16.55 7.33
CA ARG A 393 27.15 17.91 7.07
C ARG A 393 26.97 18.76 8.34
N ALA A 394 27.32 18.24 9.51
CA ALA A 394 27.25 19.02 10.73
C ALA A 394 28.33 20.14 10.74
N ALA A 395 27.91 21.36 11.08
CA ALA A 395 28.78 22.54 11.02
C ALA A 395 29.54 22.78 12.34
N TYR A 396 30.44 21.88 12.74
CA TYR A 396 31.11 21.87 14.04
C TYR A 396 31.85 23.17 14.37
N SER A 397 32.61 23.74 13.44
CA SER A 397 33.35 24.99 13.67
C SER A 397 32.41 26.16 13.97
N LYS A 398 31.26 26.21 13.28
CA LYS A 398 30.25 27.24 13.56
C LYS A 398 29.60 27.03 14.93
N ILE A 399 29.32 25.76 15.31
CA ILE A 399 28.79 25.44 16.63
C ILE A 399 29.77 25.85 17.73
N HIS A 400 31.05 25.49 17.58
CA HIS A 400 32.09 25.85 18.54
C HIS A 400 32.19 27.37 18.74
N ASN A 401 32.18 28.15 17.65
CA ASN A 401 32.24 29.58 17.68
C ASN A 401 31.02 30.22 18.36
N LEU A 402 29.86 29.63 18.28
CA LEU A 402 28.63 30.11 18.92
C LEU A 402 28.58 29.79 20.42
N LEU A 403 29.20 28.67 20.83
CA LEU A 403 29.23 28.26 22.24
C LEU A 403 30.39 28.87 23.02
N ALA A 404 31.37 29.46 22.35
CA ALA A 404 32.58 29.98 22.97
C ALA A 404 32.39 31.26 23.84
N PRO A 405 31.53 32.23 23.56
CA PRO A 405 31.14 33.25 24.49
C PRO A 405 29.76 33.00 25.10
N ASP A 406 29.58 33.40 26.34
CA ASP A 406 28.33 33.44 27.10
C ASP A 406 27.34 34.46 26.47
N ASP A 407 26.99 34.28 25.20
CA ASP A 407 26.15 35.22 24.47
C ASP A 407 24.68 34.80 24.56
N SER A 408 24.01 35.39 25.55
CA SER A 408 22.55 35.22 25.75
C SER A 408 21.69 35.74 24.58
N SER A 409 22.30 36.39 23.58
CA SER A 409 21.62 36.93 22.40
C SER A 409 21.40 35.85 21.30
N VAL A 410 22.07 34.71 21.41
CA VAL A 410 21.94 33.63 20.43
C VAL A 410 20.57 32.95 20.54
N ASN A 411 19.71 33.19 19.55
CA ASN A 411 18.47 32.48 19.45
C ASN A 411 18.66 31.22 18.59
N PHE A 412 18.62 30.07 19.23
CA PHE A 412 18.83 28.76 18.59
C PHE A 412 17.89 28.51 17.39
N ASN A 413 16.66 29.00 17.47
CA ASN A 413 15.68 28.85 16.38
C ASN A 413 16.04 29.63 15.10
N ASN A 414 16.93 30.59 15.19
CA ASN A 414 17.34 31.42 14.05
C ASN A 414 18.68 30.95 13.45
N LEU A 415 19.27 29.88 13.95
CA LEU A 415 20.53 29.37 13.46
C LEU A 415 20.32 28.59 12.13
N ASP A 416 21.41 28.52 11.36
CA ASP A 416 21.46 27.66 10.18
C ASP A 416 21.14 26.19 10.52
N GLY A 417 20.37 25.52 9.68
CA GLY A 417 19.93 24.14 9.92
C GLY A 417 21.06 23.14 10.13
N THR A 418 22.24 23.36 9.51
CA THR A 418 23.41 22.49 9.70
C THR A 418 24.06 22.68 11.08
N ILE A 419 23.90 23.87 11.69
CA ILE A 419 24.31 24.12 13.05
C ILE A 419 23.34 23.45 14.02
N GLN A 420 22.05 23.64 13.82
CA GLN A 420 21.00 23.02 14.63
C GLN A 420 21.11 21.49 14.61
N LEU A 421 21.27 20.90 13.44
CA LEU A 421 21.51 19.46 13.27
C LEU A 421 22.76 19.02 14.02
N GLY A 422 23.85 19.77 13.88
CA GLY A 422 25.14 19.43 14.49
C GLY A 422 25.10 19.38 16.00
N MET A 423 24.21 20.12 16.65
CA MET A 423 24.03 20.05 18.10
C MET A 423 23.50 18.68 18.55
N PHE A 424 22.57 18.09 17.82
CA PHE A 424 22.09 16.74 18.08
C PHE A 424 23.13 15.70 17.65
N TRP A 425 23.74 15.91 16.49
CA TRP A 425 24.69 14.94 15.93
C TRP A 425 25.94 14.77 16.79
N GLN A 426 26.43 15.82 17.45
CA GLN A 426 27.53 15.71 18.41
C GLN A 426 27.21 14.76 19.57
N LEU A 427 25.96 14.73 20.04
CA LEU A 427 25.53 13.82 21.09
C LEU A 427 25.50 12.39 20.59
N GLN A 428 25.09 12.16 19.34
CA GLN A 428 25.16 10.86 18.68
C GLN A 428 26.61 10.39 18.53
N LEU A 429 27.53 11.27 18.12
CA LEU A 429 28.96 10.94 18.04
C LEU A 429 29.59 10.64 19.40
N LYS A 430 29.12 11.31 20.46
CA LYS A 430 29.57 11.08 21.83
C LYS A 430 29.10 9.73 22.36
N LYS A 431 27.92 9.30 21.97
CA LYS A 431 27.28 8.07 22.37
C LYS A 431 26.46 7.54 21.20
N ASP A 432 26.93 6.50 20.55
CA ASP A 432 26.35 5.89 19.37
C ASP A 432 24.87 5.42 19.52
N THR A 433 24.42 5.20 20.76
CA THR A 433 23.04 4.85 21.11
C THR A 433 22.17 6.06 21.50
N TYR A 434 22.71 7.28 21.43
CA TYR A 434 22.02 8.47 21.98
C TYR A 434 20.63 8.69 21.35
N TRP A 435 20.54 8.66 20.03
CA TRP A 435 19.27 8.94 19.33
C TRP A 435 18.24 7.84 19.57
N ALA A 436 18.67 6.58 19.55
CA ALA A 436 17.84 5.41 19.87
C ALA A 436 17.25 5.49 21.29
N GLU A 437 18.08 5.86 22.27
CA GLU A 437 17.64 5.99 23.66
C GLU A 437 16.69 7.16 23.85
N LEU A 438 16.98 8.28 23.20
CA LEU A 438 16.12 9.46 23.20
C LEU A 438 14.73 9.12 22.64
N ASP A 439 14.68 8.51 21.47
CA ASP A 439 13.44 8.13 20.83
C ASP A 439 12.65 7.10 21.65
N SER A 440 13.34 6.11 22.22
CA SER A 440 12.71 5.14 23.12
C SER A 440 12.10 5.78 24.37
N LEU A 441 12.71 6.83 24.91
CA LEU A 441 12.14 7.59 26.03
C LEU A 441 10.86 8.33 25.64
N TYR A 442 10.82 8.91 24.44
CA TYR A 442 9.64 9.59 23.93
C TYR A 442 8.48 8.63 23.63
N ARG A 443 8.77 7.40 23.19
CA ARG A 443 7.76 6.34 22.99
C ARG A 443 7.13 5.83 24.29
N LYS A 444 7.82 5.96 25.41
CA LYS A 444 7.33 5.55 26.73
C LYS A 444 6.40 6.57 27.40
N LYS A 445 6.32 7.78 26.87
CA LYS A 445 5.46 8.85 27.38
C LYS A 445 4.08 8.83 26.76
#